data_51e2342b7e2b4884c2008a0be56fddeb
#
_entry.id   51e2342b7e2b4884c2008a0be56fddeb
#
_cell.length_a   1.000
_cell.length_b   1.000
_cell.length_c   1.000
_cell.angle_alpha   90.00
_cell.angle_beta   90.00
_cell.angle_gamma   90.00
#
_symmetry.space_group_name_H-M   'P 1'
#
loop_
_entity.id
_entity.type
_entity.pdbx_description
1 polymer ?
#
loop_
_entity_poly.entity_id
_entity_poly.type
_entity_poly.pdbx_seq_one_letter_code
_entity_poly.pdbx_strand_id
1 'polypeptide(L)'
;MVYNLNMMLMNKLKRYVCTLVILLISTFVWAARSSQADSDDAKSYLSLIASAVALIGTIVNYWSIKRKQFSHLVTSERLQFVKEWRECSARFCELLGDCGKKKNKDKIDYYYYKMIFMCNPTKPEAYIDKELVGLLEQLYILYQELNNNTCEEKDKKKQQLKLMQKRFVALMQANIAIEWHGITAESRKGHLSDEHKEDLRQEHYKDYLESV
;
A
#
# COMPACT_ATOMS: atom_id res chain seq x y z
N MET A 1 8.11 -5.24 11.41
CA MET A 1 9.24 -6.03 11.95
C MET A 1 9.29 -7.47 11.40
N VAL A 2 8.21 -8.23 11.38
CA VAL A 2 8.16 -9.64 10.90
C VAL A 2 8.50 -9.78 9.40
N TYR A 3 8.14 -8.81 8.56
CA TYR A 3 8.37 -8.85 7.10
C TYR A 3 9.84 -8.67 6.70
N ASN A 4 10.58 -7.82 7.41
CA ASN A 4 12.02 -7.61 7.16
C ASN A 4 12.83 -8.86 7.52
N LEU A 5 12.44 -9.56 8.57
CA LEU A 5 13.06 -10.82 8.98
C LEU A 5 12.89 -11.90 7.90
N ASN A 6 11.68 -11.99 7.32
CA ASN A 6 11.38 -12.95 6.25
C ASN A 6 12.15 -12.67 4.95
N MET A 7 12.35 -11.39 4.60
CA MET A 7 13.09 -11.02 3.38
C MET A 7 14.60 -11.27 3.54
N MET A 8 15.15 -10.99 4.73
CA MET A 8 16.54 -11.27 5.06
C MET A 8 16.81 -12.79 5.11
N LEU A 9 15.87 -13.56 5.69
CA LEU A 9 15.89 -15.02 5.69
C LEU A 9 15.81 -15.59 4.27
N MET A 10 14.96 -15.04 3.41
CA MET A 10 14.84 -15.47 2.02
C MET A 10 16.10 -15.20 1.18
N ASN A 11 16.75 -14.05 1.38
CA ASN A 11 18.00 -13.76 0.67
C ASN A 11 19.14 -14.64 1.17
N LYS A 12 19.19 -14.95 2.46
CA LYS A 12 20.11 -15.95 3.01
C LYS A 12 19.79 -17.35 2.47
N LEU A 13 18.51 -17.75 2.46
CA LEU A 13 18.09 -19.05 1.93
C LEU A 13 18.45 -19.21 0.45
N LYS A 14 18.26 -18.18 -0.40
CA LYS A 14 18.69 -18.20 -1.82
C LYS A 14 20.20 -18.42 -1.93
N ARG A 15 21.01 -17.72 -1.12
CA ARG A 15 22.47 -17.93 -1.12
C ARG A 15 22.83 -19.34 -0.68
N TYR A 16 22.19 -19.87 0.36
CA TYR A 16 22.42 -21.24 0.83
C TYR A 16 22.00 -22.30 -0.21
N VAL A 17 20.85 -22.09 -0.88
CA VAL A 17 20.41 -22.99 -1.96
C VAL A 17 21.38 -22.96 -3.14
N CYS A 18 21.83 -21.77 -3.57
CA CYS A 18 22.84 -21.67 -4.64
C CYS A 18 24.16 -22.33 -4.25
N THR A 19 24.67 -22.12 -3.02
CA THR A 19 25.89 -22.77 -2.55
C THR A 19 25.73 -24.27 -2.42
N LEU A 20 24.58 -24.75 -1.99
CA LEU A 20 24.30 -26.19 -1.87
C LEU A 20 24.21 -26.87 -3.25
N VAL A 21 23.61 -26.20 -4.24
CA VAL A 21 23.59 -26.68 -5.64
C VAL A 21 24.98 -26.71 -6.23
N ILE A 22 25.81 -25.68 -6.00
CA ILE A 22 27.20 -25.65 -6.49
C ILE A 22 28.02 -26.76 -5.82
N LEU A 23 27.85 -26.98 -4.51
CA LEU A 23 28.53 -28.06 -3.77
C LEU A 23 28.08 -29.45 -4.28
N LEU A 24 26.80 -29.67 -4.55
CA LEU A 24 26.30 -30.91 -5.11
C LEU A 24 26.85 -31.16 -6.51
N ILE A 25 26.93 -30.12 -7.36
CA ILE A 25 27.52 -30.25 -8.69
C ILE A 25 29.04 -30.54 -8.59
N SER A 26 29.76 -29.86 -7.70
CA SER A 26 31.21 -30.08 -7.55
C SER A 26 31.55 -31.43 -6.97
N THR A 27 30.80 -31.94 -5.98
CA THR A 27 30.97 -33.29 -5.42
C THR A 27 30.67 -34.36 -6.47
N PHE A 28 29.65 -34.11 -7.33
CA PHE A 28 29.32 -34.99 -8.42
C PHE A 28 30.41 -35.04 -9.50
N VAL A 29 30.95 -33.91 -9.93
CA VAL A 29 32.04 -33.84 -10.90
C VAL A 29 33.28 -34.54 -10.35
N TRP A 30 33.54 -34.40 -9.06
CA TRP A 30 34.63 -35.12 -8.38
C TRP A 30 34.40 -36.61 -8.32
N ALA A 31 33.19 -37.08 -7.94
CA ALA A 31 32.81 -38.48 -7.90
C ALA A 31 32.84 -39.14 -9.30
N ALA A 32 32.34 -38.44 -10.32
CA ALA A 32 32.39 -38.91 -11.72
C ALA A 32 33.82 -39.01 -12.26
N ARG A 33 34.74 -38.24 -11.74
CA ARG A 33 36.15 -38.26 -12.11
C ARG A 33 36.95 -39.33 -11.37
N SER A 34 36.55 -39.68 -10.16
CA SER A 34 37.24 -40.67 -9.31
C SER A 34 36.74 -42.10 -9.50
N SER A 35 35.54 -42.26 -10.10
CA SER A 35 34.99 -43.61 -10.30
C SER A 35 35.31 -44.10 -11.73
N GLN A 36 36.23 -45.01 -11.85
CA GLN A 36 36.23 -46.08 -12.85
C GLN A 36 35.07 -47.06 -12.60
N ALA A 37 34.00 -46.63 -11.92
CA ALA A 37 32.92 -47.50 -11.48
C ALA A 37 31.92 -47.80 -12.61
N ASP A 38 31.33 -48.99 -12.53
CA ASP A 38 30.34 -49.57 -13.43
C ASP A 38 29.30 -48.56 -13.90
N SER A 39 29.02 -48.57 -15.21
CA SER A 39 28.18 -47.52 -15.87
C SER A 39 26.75 -47.41 -15.34
N ASP A 40 26.23 -48.38 -14.60
CA ASP A 40 24.85 -48.40 -14.10
C ASP A 40 24.68 -47.66 -12.77
N ASP A 41 25.66 -47.73 -11.88
CA ASP A 41 25.66 -46.94 -10.66
C ASP A 41 25.78 -45.44 -10.93
N ALA A 42 26.61 -45.08 -11.89
CA ALA A 42 26.74 -43.67 -12.30
C ALA A 42 25.43 -43.10 -12.87
N LYS A 43 24.66 -43.84 -13.62
CA LYS A 43 23.33 -43.43 -14.15
C LYS A 43 22.30 -43.28 -13.03
N SER A 44 22.32 -44.11 -12.01
CA SER A 44 21.43 -44.05 -10.87
C SER A 44 21.68 -42.75 -10.05
N TYR A 45 22.93 -42.42 -9.76
CA TYR A 45 23.29 -41.16 -9.08
C TYR A 45 22.94 -39.90 -9.90
N LEU A 46 23.11 -39.95 -11.21
CA LEU A 46 22.71 -38.85 -12.12
C LEU A 46 21.19 -38.59 -12.05
N SER A 47 20.39 -39.66 -12.08
CA SER A 47 18.93 -39.57 -11.96
C SER A 47 18.50 -38.96 -10.63
N LEU A 48 19.15 -39.34 -9.55
CA LEU A 48 18.84 -38.86 -8.21
C LEU A 48 19.17 -37.37 -8.05
N ILE A 49 20.30 -36.93 -8.59
CA ILE A 49 20.70 -35.51 -8.59
C ILE A 49 19.78 -34.68 -9.47
N ALA A 50 19.44 -35.17 -10.66
CA ALA A 50 18.50 -34.48 -11.55
C ALA A 50 17.13 -34.29 -10.87
N SER A 51 16.64 -35.31 -10.17
CA SER A 51 15.40 -35.26 -9.39
C SER A 51 15.47 -34.25 -8.25
N ALA A 52 16.58 -34.20 -7.52
CA ALA A 52 16.80 -33.22 -6.45
C ALA A 52 16.84 -31.79 -6.98
N VAL A 53 17.54 -31.55 -8.08
CA VAL A 53 17.59 -30.22 -8.73
C VAL A 53 16.21 -29.79 -9.24
N ALA A 54 15.46 -30.71 -9.86
CA ALA A 54 14.09 -30.46 -10.30
C ALA A 54 13.16 -30.11 -9.14
N LEU A 55 13.27 -30.81 -8.01
CA LEU A 55 12.49 -30.55 -6.81
C LEU A 55 12.80 -29.16 -6.22
N ILE A 56 14.08 -28.80 -6.11
CA ILE A 56 14.51 -27.48 -5.65
C ILE A 56 14.01 -26.39 -6.62
N GLY A 57 14.13 -26.59 -7.91
CA GLY A 57 13.62 -25.68 -8.94
C GLY A 57 12.11 -25.47 -8.81
N THR A 58 11.36 -26.53 -8.58
CA THR A 58 9.90 -26.47 -8.37
C THR A 58 9.54 -25.68 -7.11
N ILE A 59 10.24 -25.92 -5.99
CA ILE A 59 10.02 -25.19 -4.75
C ILE A 59 10.31 -23.67 -4.94
N VAL A 60 11.45 -23.34 -5.54
CA VAL A 60 11.83 -21.94 -5.79
C VAL A 60 10.81 -21.25 -6.71
N ASN A 61 10.36 -21.94 -7.76
CA ASN A 61 9.35 -21.42 -8.69
C ASN A 61 7.99 -21.21 -7.98
N TYR A 62 7.54 -22.17 -7.18
CA TYR A 62 6.32 -22.07 -6.38
C TYR A 62 6.35 -20.85 -5.45
N TRP A 63 7.45 -20.66 -4.71
CA TRP A 63 7.61 -19.49 -3.84
C TRP A 63 7.64 -18.16 -4.62
N SER A 64 8.27 -18.14 -5.79
CA SER A 64 8.32 -16.97 -6.67
C SER A 64 6.92 -16.61 -7.18
N ILE A 65 6.13 -17.59 -7.62
CA ILE A 65 4.76 -17.41 -8.09
C ILE A 65 3.86 -16.90 -6.95
N LYS A 66 3.91 -17.55 -5.78
CA LYS A 66 3.14 -17.11 -4.61
C LYS A 66 3.45 -15.67 -4.21
N ARG A 67 4.74 -15.29 -4.24
CA ARG A 67 5.16 -13.92 -3.92
C ARG A 67 4.61 -12.92 -4.94
N LYS A 68 4.65 -13.24 -6.24
CA LYS A 68 4.09 -12.39 -7.29
C LYS A 68 2.58 -12.25 -7.15
N GLN A 69 1.86 -13.32 -6.90
CA GLN A 69 0.40 -13.31 -6.70
C GLN A 69 0.01 -12.48 -5.48
N PHE A 70 0.72 -12.65 -4.36
CA PHE A 70 0.47 -11.87 -3.15
C PHE A 70 0.73 -10.37 -3.38
N SER A 71 1.86 -10.02 -4.01
CA SER A 71 2.17 -8.63 -4.37
C SER A 71 1.09 -8.04 -5.28
N HIS A 72 0.62 -8.80 -6.27
CA HIS A 72 -0.42 -8.37 -7.21
C HIS A 72 -1.76 -8.13 -6.51
N LEU A 73 -2.14 -9.02 -5.60
CA LEU A 73 -3.38 -8.90 -4.82
C LEU A 73 -3.36 -7.65 -3.94
N VAL A 74 -2.30 -7.48 -3.14
CA VAL A 74 -2.15 -6.32 -2.25
C VAL A 74 -2.15 -5.01 -3.04
N THR A 75 -1.46 -4.97 -4.18
CA THR A 75 -1.44 -3.79 -5.06
C THR A 75 -2.83 -3.49 -5.60
N SER A 76 -3.57 -4.51 -6.04
CA SER A 76 -4.93 -4.37 -6.55
C SER A 76 -5.90 -3.83 -5.49
N GLU A 77 -5.85 -4.36 -4.28
CA GLU A 77 -6.69 -3.89 -3.17
C GLU A 77 -6.37 -2.44 -2.78
N ARG A 78 -5.09 -2.07 -2.74
CA ARG A 78 -4.69 -0.69 -2.47
C ARG A 78 -5.12 0.28 -3.56
N LEU A 79 -5.04 -0.12 -4.83
CA LEU A 79 -5.54 0.68 -5.96
C LEU A 79 -7.05 0.88 -5.87
N GLN A 80 -7.80 -0.16 -5.51
CA GLN A 80 -9.23 -0.06 -5.29
C GLN A 80 -9.54 0.90 -4.13
N PHE A 81 -8.81 0.81 -3.02
CA PHE A 81 -8.94 1.72 -1.90
C PHE A 81 -8.70 3.20 -2.29
N VAL A 82 -7.63 3.48 -3.06
CA VAL A 82 -7.36 4.83 -3.57
C VAL A 82 -8.48 5.33 -4.47
N LYS A 83 -9.05 4.45 -5.31
CA LYS A 83 -10.20 4.79 -6.16
C LYS A 83 -11.45 5.12 -5.33
N GLU A 84 -11.77 4.29 -4.37
CA GLU A 84 -12.90 4.52 -3.46
C GLU A 84 -12.74 5.83 -2.68
N TRP A 85 -11.54 6.15 -2.25
CA TRP A 85 -11.23 7.39 -1.54
C TRP A 85 -11.47 8.61 -2.41
N ARG A 86 -11.02 8.59 -3.67
CA ARG A 86 -11.31 9.64 -4.64
C ARG A 86 -12.81 9.84 -4.85
N GLU A 87 -13.54 8.75 -5.04
CA GLU A 87 -14.98 8.79 -5.26
C GLU A 87 -15.72 9.34 -4.03
N CYS A 88 -15.39 8.86 -2.84
CA CYS A 88 -15.99 9.34 -1.60
C CYS A 88 -15.72 10.82 -1.37
N SER A 89 -14.47 11.28 -1.55
CA SER A 89 -14.09 12.68 -1.39
C SER A 89 -14.80 13.59 -2.38
N ALA A 90 -14.87 13.19 -3.64
CA ALA A 90 -15.57 13.94 -4.67
C ALA A 90 -17.07 14.10 -4.36
N ARG A 91 -17.72 13.00 -3.95
CA ARG A 91 -19.14 13.01 -3.57
C ARG A 91 -19.41 13.81 -2.31
N PHE A 92 -18.53 13.72 -1.31
CA PHE A 92 -18.63 14.54 -0.12
C PHE A 92 -18.52 16.03 -0.45
N CYS A 93 -17.54 16.42 -1.27
CA CYS A 93 -17.39 17.80 -1.73
C CYS A 93 -18.58 18.30 -2.54
N GLU A 94 -19.14 17.47 -3.41
CA GLU A 94 -20.36 17.79 -4.18
C GLU A 94 -21.55 18.10 -3.24
N LEU A 95 -21.75 17.25 -2.23
CA LEU A 95 -22.83 17.41 -1.25
C LEU A 95 -22.64 18.64 -0.36
N LEU A 96 -21.39 18.98 0.00
CA LEU A 96 -21.07 20.23 0.70
C LEU A 96 -21.43 21.46 -0.13
N GLY A 97 -21.23 21.40 -1.46
CA GLY A 97 -21.62 22.49 -2.38
C GLY A 97 -23.13 22.72 -2.46
N ASP A 98 -23.93 21.70 -2.19
CA ASP A 98 -25.37 21.72 -2.22
C ASP A 98 -26.02 22.10 -0.86
N CYS A 99 -25.33 22.89 -0.04
CA CYS A 99 -25.81 23.36 1.24
C CYS A 99 -27.21 23.99 1.16
N GLY A 100 -28.11 23.57 2.04
CA GLY A 100 -29.50 24.05 2.12
C GLY A 100 -30.55 23.12 1.53
N LYS A 101 -30.17 22.04 0.86
CA LYS A 101 -31.10 21.01 0.40
C LYS A 101 -31.25 19.93 1.47
N LYS A 102 -32.32 19.98 2.27
CA LYS A 102 -32.61 18.99 3.34
C LYS A 102 -32.52 17.54 2.88
N LYS A 103 -32.73 17.26 1.58
CA LYS A 103 -32.73 15.92 0.98
C LYS A 103 -31.34 15.25 0.98
N ASN A 104 -30.26 15.98 1.26
CA ASN A 104 -28.90 15.47 1.17
C ASN A 104 -28.29 15.06 2.53
N LYS A 105 -29.02 15.22 3.63
CA LYS A 105 -28.49 14.97 4.98
C LYS A 105 -27.97 13.53 5.15
N ASP A 106 -28.80 12.54 4.84
CA ASP A 106 -28.44 11.13 5.02
C ASP A 106 -27.25 10.72 4.14
N LYS A 107 -27.14 11.35 2.96
CA LYS A 107 -26.02 11.07 2.06
C LYS A 107 -24.70 11.66 2.58
N ILE A 108 -24.74 12.88 3.10
CA ILE A 108 -23.50 13.49 3.63
C ILE A 108 -23.03 12.78 4.88
N ASP A 109 -23.98 12.36 5.76
CA ASP A 109 -23.69 11.54 6.94
C ASP A 109 -22.99 10.24 6.53
N TYR A 110 -23.52 9.56 5.50
CA TYR A 110 -22.92 8.34 4.96
C TYR A 110 -21.47 8.55 4.48
N TYR A 111 -21.22 9.57 3.66
CA TYR A 111 -19.86 9.82 3.13
C TYR A 111 -18.92 10.31 4.22
N TYR A 112 -19.39 11.13 5.16
CA TYR A 112 -18.61 11.55 6.32
C TYR A 112 -18.10 10.35 7.12
N TYR A 113 -19.01 9.49 7.58
CA TYR A 113 -18.61 8.31 8.36
C TYR A 113 -17.76 7.35 7.53
N LYS A 114 -18.09 7.13 6.27
CA LYS A 114 -17.28 6.27 5.39
C LYS A 114 -15.83 6.77 5.33
N MET A 115 -15.61 8.07 5.18
CA MET A 115 -14.27 8.65 5.09
C MET A 115 -13.54 8.60 6.45
N ILE A 116 -14.23 8.83 7.56
CA ILE A 116 -13.66 8.64 8.90
C ILE A 116 -13.15 7.21 9.10
N PHE A 117 -13.91 6.19 8.68
CA PHE A 117 -13.49 4.79 8.77
C PHE A 117 -12.33 4.43 7.82
N MET A 118 -12.13 5.20 6.76
CA MET A 118 -10.99 5.01 5.85
C MET A 118 -9.70 5.62 6.40
N CYS A 119 -9.78 6.56 7.34
CA CYS A 119 -8.63 7.14 8.05
C CYS A 119 -8.16 6.23 9.18
N ASN A 120 -6.86 6.22 9.46
CA ASN A 120 -6.30 5.50 10.61
C ASN A 120 -5.48 6.45 11.52
N PRO A 121 -6.14 7.34 12.27
CA PRO A 121 -5.47 8.37 13.06
C PRO A 121 -4.75 7.85 14.32
N THR A 122 -4.84 6.54 14.61
CA THR A 122 -4.31 5.96 15.86
C THR A 122 -2.80 5.77 15.85
N LYS A 123 -2.18 5.71 14.67
CA LYS A 123 -0.74 5.55 14.55
C LYS A 123 -0.01 6.85 14.84
N PRO A 124 1.15 6.83 15.50
CA PRO A 124 1.95 8.03 15.76
C PRO A 124 2.32 8.79 14.47
N GLU A 125 2.68 8.06 13.43
CA GLU A 125 3.06 8.57 12.11
C GLU A 125 1.89 8.99 11.21
N ALA A 126 0.65 8.88 11.70
CA ALA A 126 -0.55 9.19 10.93
C ALA A 126 -0.99 10.65 11.08
N TYR A 127 -0.05 11.61 11.00
CA TYR A 127 -0.37 13.05 11.14
C TYR A 127 -1.30 13.56 10.03
N ILE A 128 -1.17 13.05 8.81
CA ILE A 128 -2.06 13.37 7.68
C ILE A 128 -3.49 12.88 7.95
N ASP A 129 -3.64 11.64 8.42
CA ASP A 129 -4.96 11.10 8.75
C ASP A 129 -5.62 11.87 9.91
N LYS A 130 -4.84 12.31 10.90
CA LYS A 130 -5.33 13.16 12.00
C LYS A 130 -5.83 14.50 11.50
N GLU A 131 -5.09 15.14 10.60
CA GLU A 131 -5.49 16.41 10.00
C GLU A 131 -6.72 16.23 9.10
N LEU A 132 -6.79 15.15 8.31
CA LEU A 132 -7.95 14.82 7.50
C LEU A 132 -9.20 14.63 8.35
N VAL A 133 -9.12 13.87 9.43
CA VAL A 133 -10.24 13.68 10.37
C VAL A 133 -10.68 15.03 10.94
N GLY A 134 -9.74 15.86 11.41
CA GLY A 134 -10.06 17.18 11.93
C GLY A 134 -10.74 18.10 10.91
N LEU A 135 -10.30 18.08 9.66
CA LEU A 135 -10.94 18.85 8.58
C LEU A 135 -12.32 18.30 8.21
N LEU A 136 -12.49 16.97 8.19
CA LEU A 136 -13.79 16.33 7.94
C LEU A 136 -14.81 16.72 9.02
N GLU A 137 -14.43 16.68 10.29
CA GLU A 137 -15.29 17.07 11.41
C GLU A 137 -15.69 18.54 11.30
N GLN A 138 -14.75 19.44 11.04
CA GLN A 138 -15.02 20.86 10.90
C GLN A 138 -15.94 21.15 9.70
N LEU A 139 -15.71 20.51 8.54
CA LEU A 139 -16.55 20.65 7.35
C LEU A 139 -17.97 20.12 7.62
N TYR A 140 -18.10 19.01 8.33
CA TYR A 140 -19.39 18.42 8.67
C TYR A 140 -20.17 19.29 9.65
N ILE A 141 -19.54 19.83 10.70
CA ILE A 141 -20.15 20.76 11.65
C ILE A 141 -20.63 22.01 10.93
N LEU A 142 -19.77 22.62 10.09
CA LEU A 142 -20.10 23.83 9.36
C LEU A 142 -21.26 23.62 8.36
N TYR A 143 -21.32 22.45 7.72
CA TYR A 143 -22.44 22.04 6.90
C TYR A 143 -23.74 21.94 7.69
N GLN A 144 -23.71 21.33 8.89
CA GLN A 144 -24.89 21.23 9.76
C GLN A 144 -25.38 22.59 10.23
N GLU A 145 -24.47 23.48 10.61
CA GLU A 145 -24.80 24.85 11.00
C GLU A 145 -25.47 25.61 9.85
N LEU A 146 -24.95 25.50 8.61
CA LEU A 146 -25.52 26.15 7.43
C LEU A 146 -26.92 25.65 7.09
N ASN A 147 -27.24 24.40 7.39
CA ASN A 147 -28.57 23.83 7.16
C ASN A 147 -29.59 24.18 8.26
N ASN A 148 -29.11 24.44 9.49
CA ASN A 148 -29.98 24.69 10.65
C ASN A 148 -30.23 26.17 10.88
N ASN A 149 -29.43 27.08 10.29
CA ASN A 149 -29.50 28.50 10.59
C ASN A 149 -30.30 29.31 9.56
N THR A 150 -31.17 30.16 10.11
CA THR A 150 -31.94 31.20 9.40
C THR A 150 -31.19 32.56 9.40
N CYS A 151 -29.86 32.62 9.31
CA CYS A 151 -29.07 33.72 9.83
C CYS A 151 -28.35 34.61 8.83
N GLU A 152 -28.14 35.87 9.23
CA GLU A 152 -27.32 36.94 8.63
C GLU A 152 -25.85 36.54 8.38
N GLU A 153 -25.31 35.56 9.09
CA GLU A 153 -23.93 35.04 8.93
C GLU A 153 -23.77 33.97 7.84
N LYS A 154 -24.82 33.62 7.11
CA LYS A 154 -24.81 32.49 6.18
C LYS A 154 -23.77 32.63 5.08
N ASP A 155 -23.53 33.83 4.60
CA ASP A 155 -22.56 34.05 3.51
C ASP A 155 -21.10 33.95 4.01
N LYS A 156 -20.82 34.38 5.24
CA LYS A 156 -19.49 34.20 5.86
C LYS A 156 -19.20 32.71 6.06
N LYS A 157 -20.16 31.96 6.58
CA LYS A 157 -20.02 30.51 6.79
C LYS A 157 -19.86 29.74 5.47
N LYS A 158 -20.55 30.17 4.39
CA LYS A 158 -20.35 29.60 3.05
C LYS A 158 -18.94 29.87 2.51
N GLN A 159 -18.40 31.05 2.72
CA GLN A 159 -17.02 31.36 2.33
C GLN A 159 -16.02 30.52 3.11
N GLN A 160 -16.23 30.37 4.43
CA GLN A 160 -15.42 29.51 5.28
C GLN A 160 -15.49 28.05 4.82
N LEU A 161 -16.69 27.53 4.51
CA LEU A 161 -16.88 26.18 3.99
C LEU A 161 -16.08 25.97 2.69
N LYS A 162 -16.13 26.92 1.75
CA LYS A 162 -15.37 26.84 0.51
C LYS A 162 -13.86 26.82 0.74
N LEU A 163 -13.36 27.63 1.67
CA LEU A 163 -11.93 27.67 2.01
C LEU A 163 -11.48 26.34 2.61
N MET A 164 -12.24 25.84 3.59
CA MET A 164 -11.94 24.55 4.22
C MET A 164 -12.06 23.38 3.23
N GLN A 165 -13.02 23.43 2.31
CA GLN A 165 -13.16 22.44 1.24
C GLN A 165 -11.94 22.43 0.31
N LYS A 166 -11.39 23.58 -0.05
CA LYS A 166 -10.14 23.67 -0.84
C LYS A 166 -8.98 23.02 -0.08
N ARG A 167 -8.85 23.33 1.20
CA ARG A 167 -7.81 22.75 2.06
C ARG A 167 -7.95 21.23 2.16
N PHE A 168 -9.18 20.75 2.35
CA PHE A 168 -9.48 19.32 2.39
C PHE A 168 -9.10 18.62 1.07
N VAL A 169 -9.46 19.22 -0.09
CA VAL A 169 -9.11 18.65 -1.40
C VAL A 169 -7.60 18.58 -1.59
N ALA A 170 -6.86 19.63 -1.21
CA ALA A 170 -5.39 19.65 -1.31
C ALA A 170 -4.76 18.53 -0.43
N LEU A 171 -5.22 18.39 0.80
CA LEU A 171 -4.71 17.34 1.71
C LEU A 171 -5.06 15.93 1.21
N MET A 172 -6.26 15.75 0.65
CA MET A 172 -6.66 14.49 0.03
C MET A 172 -5.79 14.15 -1.19
N GLN A 173 -5.45 15.13 -2.02
CA GLN A 173 -4.55 14.93 -3.16
C GLN A 173 -3.16 14.51 -2.70
N ALA A 174 -2.61 15.14 -1.65
CA ALA A 174 -1.33 14.74 -1.06
C ALA A 174 -1.38 13.30 -0.55
N ASN A 175 -2.42 12.93 0.21
CA ASN A 175 -2.54 11.57 0.73
C ASN A 175 -2.68 10.51 -0.38
N ILE A 176 -3.46 10.80 -1.42
CA ILE A 176 -3.59 9.94 -2.60
C ILE A 176 -2.26 9.80 -3.35
N ALA A 177 -1.49 10.88 -3.47
CA ALA A 177 -0.17 10.86 -4.11
C ALA A 177 0.82 9.98 -3.34
N ILE A 178 0.82 10.05 -2.01
CA ILE A 178 1.64 9.20 -1.13
C ILE A 178 1.32 7.72 -1.37
N GLU A 179 0.04 7.35 -1.35
CA GLU A 179 -0.39 5.97 -1.59
C GLU A 179 -0.02 5.51 -3.00
N TRP A 180 -0.23 6.35 -4.01
CA TRP A 180 0.11 6.02 -5.40
C TRP A 180 1.62 5.82 -5.61
N HIS A 181 2.45 6.71 -5.06
CA HIS A 181 3.90 6.60 -5.14
C HIS A 181 4.39 5.36 -4.37
N GLY A 182 3.82 5.10 -3.19
CA GLY A 182 4.10 3.90 -2.42
C GLY A 182 3.80 2.61 -3.21
N ILE A 183 2.62 2.51 -3.82
CA ILE A 183 2.22 1.37 -4.66
C ILE A 183 3.17 1.21 -5.85
N THR A 184 3.49 2.30 -6.55
CA THR A 184 4.36 2.28 -7.71
C THR A 184 5.78 1.85 -7.37
N ALA A 185 6.33 2.34 -6.28
CA ALA A 185 7.67 1.99 -5.82
C ALA A 185 7.72 0.53 -5.32
N GLU A 186 6.70 0.06 -4.60
CA GLU A 186 6.59 -1.34 -4.15
C GLU A 186 6.42 -2.31 -5.33
N SER A 187 5.71 -1.92 -6.39
CA SER A 187 5.55 -2.75 -7.59
C SER A 187 6.88 -2.95 -8.35
N ARG A 188 7.76 -1.96 -8.32
CA ARG A 188 9.07 -2.00 -9.02
C ARG A 188 10.17 -2.64 -8.18
N LYS A 189 10.28 -2.25 -6.91
CA LYS A 189 11.40 -2.61 -6.02
C LYS A 189 11.06 -3.72 -5.03
N GLY A 190 9.79 -4.08 -4.90
CA GLY A 190 9.27 -4.90 -3.82
C GLY A 190 8.91 -4.03 -2.60
N HIS A 191 9.03 -4.60 -1.40
CA HIS A 191 8.65 -3.89 -0.18
C HIS A 191 9.49 -2.62 0.04
N LEU A 192 8.83 -1.50 0.29
CA LEU A 192 9.47 -0.25 0.72
C LEU A 192 9.81 -0.32 2.21
N SER A 193 10.97 0.23 2.59
CA SER A 193 11.29 0.45 4.00
C SER A 193 10.34 1.49 4.62
N ASP A 194 10.15 1.40 5.93
CA ASP A 194 9.30 2.36 6.64
C ASP A 194 9.90 3.79 6.56
N GLU A 195 11.23 3.91 6.56
CA GLU A 195 11.95 5.16 6.33
C GLU A 195 11.58 5.81 4.98
N HIS A 196 11.63 5.04 3.89
CA HIS A 196 11.28 5.56 2.56
C HIS A 196 9.79 5.94 2.43
N LYS A 197 8.91 5.23 3.15
CA LYS A 197 7.49 5.61 3.24
C LYS A 197 7.31 6.93 3.97
N GLU A 198 8.10 7.15 5.02
CA GLU A 198 8.05 8.39 5.78
C GLU A 198 8.60 9.57 4.97
N ASP A 199 9.68 9.38 4.23
CA ASP A 199 10.21 10.41 3.31
C ASP A 199 9.15 10.84 2.29
N LEU A 200 8.44 9.89 1.67
CA LEU A 200 7.35 10.19 0.74
C LEU A 200 6.20 10.97 1.42
N ARG A 201 5.86 10.63 2.67
CA ARG A 201 4.82 11.37 3.41
C ARG A 201 5.25 12.80 3.68
N GLN A 202 6.49 13.00 4.12
CA GLN A 202 7.02 14.34 4.44
C GLN A 202 7.11 15.21 3.20
N GLU A 203 7.57 14.68 2.07
CA GLU A 203 7.63 15.38 0.79
C GLU A 203 6.26 15.88 0.37
N HIS A 204 5.27 15.00 0.24
CA HIS A 204 3.93 15.38 -0.21
C HIS A 204 3.17 16.24 0.80
N TYR A 205 3.41 16.04 2.09
CA TYR A 205 2.81 16.90 3.11
C TYR A 205 3.38 18.32 3.08
N LYS A 206 4.68 18.46 2.79
CA LYS A 206 5.30 19.77 2.58
C LYS A 206 4.69 20.48 1.37
N ASP A 207 4.55 19.79 0.23
CA ASP A 207 3.91 20.33 -0.97
C ASP A 207 2.46 20.81 -0.66
N TYR A 208 1.73 20.03 0.15
CA TYR A 208 0.40 20.45 0.62
C TYR A 208 0.47 21.74 1.45
N LEU A 209 1.38 21.86 2.40
CA LEU A 209 1.50 23.06 3.26
C LEU A 209 1.86 24.32 2.43
N GLU A 210 2.61 24.18 1.36
CA GLU A 210 2.95 25.29 0.45
C GLU A 210 1.76 25.69 -0.47
N SER A 211 0.76 24.82 -0.63
CA SER A 211 -0.41 25.03 -1.51
C SER A 211 -1.62 25.69 -0.82
N VAL A 212 -1.62 25.78 0.51
CA VAL A 212 -2.74 26.23 1.37
C VAL A 212 -2.47 27.57 1.96
#